data_50eab766f02d5079045d18160b76c352
#
_entry.id   50eab766f02d5079045d18160b76c352
#
_cell.length_a   1.000
_cell.length_b   1.000
_cell.length_c   1.000
_cell.angle_alpha   90.00
_cell.angle_beta   90.00
_cell.angle_gamma   90.00
#
_symmetry.space_group_name_H-M   'P 1'
#
loop_
_entity.id
_entity.type
_entity.pdbx_description
1 polymer ?
#
loop_
_entity_poly.entity_id
_entity_poly.type
_entity_poly.pdbx_seq_one_letter_code
_entity_poly.pdbx_strand_id
1 'polypeptide(L)'
;MADQPEHHIEVDTQVTYLVEQSAPEQDRYVFAYTITIRNRGSAAAKLISRHWIITDANNRVEEVKGEGVVGEQPYLRPGESFRYTSGAVLTTPVGSMRGSYRMVDDAGVSFDASIPVFTLAIPRTLH
;
A
#
# COMPACT_ATOMS: atom_id res chain seq x y z
N MET A 1 21.07 16.49 19.71
CA MET A 1 19.81 15.74 19.66
C MET A 1 19.22 15.87 18.27
N ALA A 2 18.96 14.76 17.63
CA ALA A 2 18.38 14.79 16.29
C ALA A 2 16.90 15.12 16.39
N ASP A 3 16.47 16.13 15.65
CA ASP A 3 15.06 16.48 15.60
C ASP A 3 14.31 15.46 14.74
N GLN A 4 13.14 15.05 15.22
CA GLN A 4 12.28 14.17 14.47
C GLN A 4 11.68 14.95 13.29
N PRO A 5 11.71 14.43 12.07
CA PRO A 5 11.07 15.10 10.94
C PRO A 5 9.61 15.37 11.22
N GLU A 6 9.12 16.52 10.75
CA GLU A 6 7.72 16.87 10.91
C GLU A 6 6.82 15.86 10.17
N HIS A 7 7.15 15.56 8.93
CA HIS A 7 6.42 14.60 8.11
C HIS A 7 7.26 13.36 7.90
N HIS A 8 6.90 12.26 8.54
CA HIS A 8 7.57 10.98 8.37
C HIS A 8 6.56 9.85 8.58
N ILE A 9 6.14 9.26 7.48
CA ILE A 9 5.19 8.14 7.49
C ILE A 9 5.91 6.88 7.05
N GLU A 10 5.88 5.86 7.90
CA GLU A 10 6.45 4.56 7.61
C GLU A 10 5.35 3.65 7.09
N VAL A 11 5.61 2.95 6.00
CA VAL A 11 4.64 2.05 5.39
C VAL A 11 5.24 0.65 5.31
N ASP A 12 4.62 -0.29 6.01
CA ASP A 12 4.99 -1.71 5.98
C ASP A 12 3.96 -2.48 5.18
N THR A 13 4.42 -3.49 4.44
CA THR A 13 3.57 -4.28 3.56
C THR A 13 3.73 -5.77 3.82
N GLN A 14 2.62 -6.50 3.75
CA GLN A 14 2.60 -7.96 3.80
C GLN A 14 1.68 -8.46 2.70
N VAL A 15 2.07 -9.53 2.02
CA VAL A 15 1.32 -10.08 0.89
C VAL A 15 1.00 -11.54 1.15
N THR A 16 -0.23 -11.93 0.80
CA THR A 16 -0.67 -13.32 0.84
C THR A 16 -1.31 -13.68 -0.50
N TYR A 17 -0.86 -14.78 -1.10
CA TYR A 17 -1.50 -15.32 -2.28
C TYR A 17 -2.77 -16.07 -1.87
N LEU A 18 -3.90 -15.75 -2.50
CA LEU A 18 -5.19 -16.35 -2.17
C LEU A 18 -5.50 -17.48 -3.14
N VAL A 19 -5.01 -18.69 -2.83
CA VAL A 19 -5.16 -19.88 -3.68
C VAL A 19 -6.63 -20.14 -4.03
N GLU A 20 -7.50 -20.07 -3.04
CA GLU A 20 -8.93 -20.41 -3.22
C GLU A 20 -9.68 -19.43 -4.11
N GLN A 21 -9.20 -18.20 -4.23
CA GLN A 21 -9.81 -17.19 -5.08
C GLN A 21 -9.14 -17.08 -6.43
N SER A 22 -8.02 -17.77 -6.60
CA SER A 22 -7.23 -17.73 -7.83
C SER A 22 -7.65 -18.83 -8.79
N ALA A 23 -7.41 -18.59 -10.08
CA ALA A 23 -7.65 -19.56 -11.14
C ALA A 23 -6.53 -19.44 -12.18
N PRO A 24 -5.34 -20.01 -11.88
CA PRO A 24 -4.18 -19.90 -12.77
C PRO A 24 -4.45 -20.37 -14.19
N GLU A 25 -5.30 -21.38 -14.38
CA GLU A 25 -5.71 -21.87 -15.69
C GLU A 25 -6.50 -20.83 -16.50
N GLN A 26 -6.97 -19.78 -15.83
CA GLN A 26 -7.67 -18.65 -16.45
C GLN A 26 -6.87 -17.36 -16.33
N ASP A 27 -5.58 -17.47 -16.03
CA ASP A 27 -4.69 -16.32 -15.82
C ASP A 27 -5.24 -15.37 -14.74
N ARG A 28 -5.73 -15.95 -13.64
CA ARG A 28 -6.25 -15.17 -12.52
C ARG A 28 -5.47 -15.50 -11.26
N TYR A 29 -4.75 -14.50 -10.77
CA TYR A 29 -3.92 -14.61 -9.56
C TYR A 29 -4.35 -13.55 -8.57
N VAL A 30 -4.92 -13.97 -7.44
CA VAL A 30 -5.51 -13.07 -6.45
C VAL A 30 -4.60 -12.98 -5.23
N PHE A 31 -4.32 -11.77 -4.81
CA PHE A 31 -3.47 -11.49 -3.65
C PHE A 31 -4.22 -10.60 -2.68
N ALA A 32 -4.00 -10.85 -1.38
CA ALA A 32 -4.33 -9.89 -0.35
C ALA A 32 -3.05 -9.18 0.06
N TYR A 33 -3.13 -7.89 0.28
CA TYR A 33 -2.01 -7.15 0.83
C TYR A 33 -2.48 -6.39 2.08
N THR A 34 -1.65 -6.44 3.11
CA THR A 34 -1.89 -5.75 4.37
C THR A 34 -0.87 -4.64 4.51
N ILE A 35 -1.36 -3.44 4.71
CA ILE A 35 -0.54 -2.25 4.85
C ILE A 35 -0.65 -1.74 6.28
N THR A 36 0.49 -1.47 6.90
CA THR A 36 0.55 -0.77 8.18
C THR A 36 1.18 0.59 7.95
N ILE A 37 0.43 1.63 8.26
CA ILE A 37 0.84 3.03 8.09
C ILE A 37 1.11 3.57 9.49
N ARG A 38 2.34 4.02 9.74
CA ARG A 38 2.74 4.49 11.06
C ARG A 38 3.28 5.91 10.98
N ASN A 39 2.75 6.79 11.83
CA ASN A 39 3.24 8.15 11.89
C ASN A 39 4.47 8.23 12.80
N ARG A 40 5.64 8.38 12.18
CA ARG A 40 6.93 8.54 12.85
C ARG A 40 7.34 10.01 12.90
N GLY A 41 6.54 10.91 12.37
CA GLY A 41 6.81 12.32 12.37
C GLY A 41 6.38 13.01 13.67
N SER A 42 6.67 14.29 13.76
CA SER A 42 6.26 15.10 14.92
C SER A 42 4.92 15.79 14.72
N ALA A 43 4.38 15.80 13.49
CA ALA A 43 3.09 16.41 13.18
C ALA A 43 2.04 15.32 12.96
N ALA A 44 0.85 15.53 13.50
CA ALA A 44 -0.30 14.68 13.20
C ALA A 44 -0.74 14.92 11.76
N ALA A 45 -1.24 13.88 11.09
CA ALA A 45 -1.66 13.98 9.71
C ALA A 45 -2.83 13.04 9.40
N LYS A 46 -3.66 13.48 8.46
CA LYS A 46 -4.80 12.71 7.99
C LYS A 46 -4.50 12.18 6.59
N LEU A 47 -4.78 10.90 6.35
CA LEU A 47 -4.68 10.31 5.03
C LEU A 47 -5.89 10.71 4.21
N ILE A 48 -5.68 11.36 3.08
CA ILE A 48 -6.75 11.88 2.23
C ILE A 48 -7.03 10.95 1.06
N SER A 49 -5.98 10.52 0.35
CA SER A 49 -6.15 9.73 -0.87
C SER A 49 -5.00 8.76 -1.07
N ARG A 50 -5.24 7.81 -1.98
CA ARG A 50 -4.24 6.79 -2.34
C ARG A 50 -4.00 6.80 -3.84
N HIS A 51 -2.79 6.44 -4.22
CA HIS A 51 -2.41 6.25 -5.63
C HIS A 51 -1.56 4.99 -5.71
N TRP A 52 -2.03 4.01 -6.47
CA TRP A 52 -1.32 2.75 -6.69
C TRP A 52 -0.88 2.63 -8.13
N ILE A 53 0.30 2.06 -8.32
CA ILE A 53 0.84 1.68 -9.63
C ILE A 53 1.13 0.18 -9.55
N ILE A 54 0.39 -0.60 -10.33
CA ILE A 54 0.46 -2.07 -10.32
C ILE A 54 1.04 -2.50 -11.66
N THR A 55 2.15 -3.24 -11.61
CA THR A 55 2.83 -3.71 -12.84
C THR A 55 2.86 -5.22 -12.84
N ASP A 56 2.39 -5.86 -13.92
CA ASP A 56 2.44 -7.30 -14.06
C ASP A 56 3.75 -7.78 -14.74
N ALA A 57 3.90 -9.09 -14.91
CA ALA A 57 5.11 -9.67 -15.49
C ALA A 57 5.30 -9.32 -16.97
N ASN A 58 4.25 -8.85 -17.63
CA ASN A 58 4.29 -8.43 -19.04
C ASN A 58 4.46 -6.91 -19.18
N ASN A 59 4.81 -6.24 -18.08
CA ASN A 59 4.99 -4.80 -18.03
C ASN A 59 3.72 -3.99 -18.30
N ARG A 60 2.56 -4.60 -18.12
CA ARG A 60 1.30 -3.85 -18.14
C ARG A 60 1.20 -3.09 -16.83
N VAL A 61 0.84 -1.82 -16.94
CA VAL A 61 0.75 -0.93 -15.81
C VAL A 61 -0.71 -0.50 -15.61
N GLU A 62 -1.21 -0.68 -14.40
CA GLU A 62 -2.52 -0.20 -14.00
C GLU A 62 -2.34 0.82 -12.90
N GLU A 63 -3.00 1.96 -13.04
CA GLU A 63 -3.02 2.99 -11.99
C GLU A 63 -4.38 3.00 -11.33
N VAL A 64 -4.39 3.06 -10.00
CA VAL A 64 -5.62 3.15 -9.21
C VAL A 64 -5.50 4.37 -8.28
N LYS A 65 -6.45 5.28 -8.39
CA LYS A 65 -6.53 6.45 -7.52
C LYS A 65 -7.88 6.45 -6.82
N GLY A 66 -7.89 6.87 -5.56
CA GLY A 66 -9.14 6.94 -4.81
C GLY A 66 -8.95 7.66 -3.50
N GLU A 67 -10.08 8.04 -2.89
CA GLU A 67 -10.06 8.69 -1.58
C GLU A 67 -9.93 7.64 -0.49
N GLY A 68 -9.09 7.94 0.50
CA GLY A 68 -8.93 7.11 1.68
C GLY A 68 -8.39 5.71 1.39
N VAL A 69 -8.55 4.85 2.37
CA VAL A 69 -8.21 3.43 2.30
C VAL A 69 -9.34 2.64 2.95
N VAL A 70 -9.88 1.64 2.22
CA VAL A 70 -11.02 0.80 2.63
C VAL A 70 -12.16 1.61 3.27
N GLY A 71 -12.49 2.75 2.65
CA GLY A 71 -13.59 3.61 3.10
C GLY A 71 -13.27 4.54 4.24
N GLU A 72 -12.00 4.65 4.64
CA GLU A 72 -11.60 5.49 5.76
C GLU A 72 -10.50 6.47 5.40
N GLN A 73 -10.48 7.60 6.10
CA GLN A 73 -9.42 8.60 6.02
C GLN A 73 -8.82 8.76 7.41
N PRO A 74 -7.93 7.83 7.81
CA PRO A 74 -7.43 7.83 9.17
C PRO A 74 -6.61 9.07 9.51
N TYR A 75 -6.83 9.58 10.72
CA TYR A 75 -6.06 10.66 11.29
C TYR A 75 -5.05 10.05 12.26
N LEU A 76 -3.77 10.29 12.03
CA LEU A 76 -2.70 9.66 12.82
C LEU A 76 -1.91 10.71 13.55
N ARG A 77 -1.94 10.65 14.88
CA ARG A 77 -1.05 11.44 15.73
C ARG A 77 0.34 10.79 15.72
N PRO A 78 1.39 11.54 16.11
CA PRO A 78 2.72 10.95 16.24
C PRO A 78 2.69 9.67 17.07
N GLY A 79 3.26 8.59 16.52
CA GLY A 79 3.31 7.27 17.15
C GLY A 79 2.11 6.38 16.86
N GLU A 80 1.04 6.91 16.29
CA GLU A 80 -0.13 6.11 15.97
C GLU A 80 0.02 5.41 14.62
N SER A 81 -0.71 4.32 14.45
CA SER A 81 -0.69 3.55 13.21
C SER A 81 -2.10 3.13 12.80
N PHE A 82 -2.24 2.85 11.50
CA PHE A 82 -3.47 2.32 10.92
C PHE A 82 -3.09 1.13 10.05
N ARG A 83 -3.85 0.04 10.17
CA ARG A 83 -3.60 -1.18 9.41
C ARG A 83 -4.86 -1.56 8.64
N TYR A 84 -4.69 -1.91 7.37
CA TYR A 84 -5.80 -2.37 6.56
C TYR A 84 -5.35 -3.46 5.59
N THR A 85 -6.31 -4.24 5.10
CA THR A 85 -6.07 -5.29 4.12
C THR A 85 -6.97 -5.05 2.92
N SER A 86 -6.42 -5.18 1.74
CA SER A 86 -7.16 -5.06 0.49
C SER A 86 -6.67 -6.13 -0.48
N GLY A 87 -7.21 -6.14 -1.69
CA GLY A 87 -6.89 -7.17 -2.66
C GLY A 87 -6.41 -6.61 -4.00
N ALA A 88 -5.66 -7.44 -4.70
CA ALA A 88 -5.23 -7.14 -6.07
C ALA A 88 -5.34 -8.41 -6.90
N VAL A 89 -5.69 -8.26 -8.17
CA VAL A 89 -5.79 -9.36 -9.12
C VAL A 89 -4.82 -9.10 -10.25
N LEU A 90 -3.94 -10.08 -10.51
CA LEU A 90 -3.03 -10.04 -11.64
C LEU A 90 -3.42 -11.10 -12.67
N THR A 91 -3.04 -10.88 -13.93
CA THR A 91 -3.17 -11.89 -14.98
C THR A 91 -1.89 -12.72 -15.13
N THR A 92 -0.87 -12.42 -14.34
CA THR A 92 0.41 -13.12 -14.33
C THR A 92 0.75 -13.57 -12.91
N PRO A 93 1.59 -14.62 -12.75
CA PRO A 93 1.88 -15.15 -11.41
C PRO A 93 2.78 -14.25 -10.55
N VAL A 94 3.34 -13.20 -11.14
CA VAL A 94 4.19 -12.26 -10.41
C VAL A 94 3.96 -10.85 -10.93
N GLY A 95 4.07 -9.89 -10.05
CA GLY A 95 4.00 -8.47 -10.38
C GLY A 95 4.48 -7.64 -9.21
N SER A 96 4.28 -6.34 -9.29
CA SER A 96 4.69 -5.43 -8.23
C SER A 96 3.65 -4.34 -8.02
N MET A 97 3.66 -3.78 -6.81
CA MET A 97 2.85 -2.62 -6.46
C MET A 97 3.76 -1.57 -5.83
N ARG A 98 3.47 -0.31 -6.13
CA ARG A 98 4.09 0.85 -5.49
C ARG A 98 3.11 2.00 -5.54
N GLY A 99 3.37 3.05 -4.81
CA GLY A 99 2.48 4.18 -4.85
C GLY A 99 2.75 5.19 -3.76
N SER A 100 1.70 5.91 -3.40
CA SER A 100 1.79 6.94 -2.37
C SER A 100 0.42 7.20 -1.75
N TYR A 101 0.47 7.78 -0.55
CA TYR A 101 -0.71 8.35 0.09
C TYR A 101 -0.55 9.86 0.15
N ARG A 102 -1.62 10.60 -0.17
CA ARG A 102 -1.66 12.03 0.06
C ARG A 102 -2.11 12.26 1.50
N MET A 103 -1.29 12.96 2.27
CA MET A 103 -1.53 13.28 3.66
C MET A 103 -1.69 14.80 3.82
N VAL A 104 -2.42 15.20 4.86
CA VAL A 104 -2.56 16.62 5.22
C VAL A 104 -2.34 16.74 6.72
N ASP A 105 -1.45 17.63 7.14
CA ASP A 105 -1.21 17.88 8.56
C ASP A 105 -2.22 18.87 9.14
N ASP A 106 -2.14 19.12 10.45
CA ASP A 106 -3.08 20.02 11.15
C ASP A 106 -2.98 21.47 10.69
N ALA A 107 -1.85 21.85 10.09
CA ALA A 107 -1.68 23.20 9.54
C ALA A 107 -2.21 23.32 8.11
N GLY A 108 -2.77 22.24 7.55
CA GLY A 108 -3.28 22.23 6.19
C GLY A 108 -2.23 21.99 5.12
N VAL A 109 -1.02 21.60 5.52
CA VAL A 109 0.07 21.31 4.58
C VAL A 109 -0.09 19.91 4.03
N SER A 110 -0.15 19.79 2.71
CA SER A 110 -0.22 18.48 2.03
C SER A 110 1.17 17.95 1.78
N PHE A 111 1.32 16.62 1.93
CA PHE A 111 2.56 15.94 1.58
C PHE A 111 2.25 14.51 1.15
N ASP A 112 3.17 13.88 0.44
CA ASP A 112 3.02 12.51 -0.01
C ASP A 112 3.84 11.57 0.86
N ALA A 113 3.22 10.46 1.27
CA ALA A 113 3.90 9.37 1.94
C ALA A 113 4.14 8.27 0.92
N SER A 114 5.40 7.95 0.66
CA SER A 114 5.75 6.92 -0.33
C SER A 114 5.43 5.53 0.18
N ILE A 115 4.88 4.70 -0.70
CA ILE A 115 4.72 3.28 -0.47
C ILE A 115 5.84 2.60 -1.25
N PRO A 116 6.84 1.99 -0.56
CA PRO A 116 7.93 1.31 -1.26
C PRO A 116 7.40 0.21 -2.16
N VAL A 117 8.10 -0.07 -3.25
CA VAL A 117 7.71 -1.16 -4.14
C VAL A 117 7.73 -2.48 -3.38
N PHE A 118 6.70 -3.29 -3.58
CA PHE A 118 6.67 -4.65 -3.05
C PHE A 118 6.17 -5.62 -4.12
N THR A 119 6.55 -6.89 -3.94
CA THR A 119 6.28 -7.92 -4.94
C THR A 119 5.02 -8.69 -4.60
N LEU A 120 4.20 -8.94 -5.64
CA LEU A 120 3.10 -9.89 -5.60
C LEU A 120 3.59 -11.13 -6.33
N ALA A 121 3.71 -12.26 -5.64
CA ALA A 121 4.21 -13.49 -6.25
C ALA A 121 3.56 -14.70 -5.62
N ILE A 122 3.22 -15.67 -6.46
CA ILE A 122 2.74 -16.96 -5.96
C ILE A 122 3.88 -17.65 -5.21
N PRO A 123 3.57 -18.49 -4.20
CA PRO A 123 4.61 -19.20 -3.47
C PRO A 123 5.40 -20.11 -4.42
N ARG A 124 6.72 -20.12 -4.22
CA ARG A 124 7.59 -21.02 -4.97
C ARG A 124 7.50 -22.42 -4.39
N THR A 125 7.22 -23.40 -5.25
CA THR A 125 7.24 -24.80 -4.85
C THR A 125 8.63 -25.36 -5.07
N LEU A 126 9.20 -25.94 -4.01
CA LEU A 126 10.49 -26.60 -4.09
C LEU A 126 10.28 -28.09 -4.21
N HIS A 127 10.96 -28.70 -5.15
CA HIS A 127 10.91 -30.15 -5.36
C HIS A 127 12.26 -30.78 -5.02
#